data_a32abb5609eff14d01d0e97be8ed6ee6
#
_entry.id   a32abb5609eff14d01d0e97be8ed6ee6
#
_cell.length_a   1.000
_cell.length_b   1.000
_cell.length_c   1.000
_cell.angle_alpha   90.00
_cell.angle_beta   90.00
_cell.angle_gamma   90.00
#
_symmetry.space_group_name_H-M   'P 1'
#
loop_
_entity.id
_entity.type
_entity.pdbx_description
1 polymer ?
#
loop_
_entity_poly.entity_id
_entity_poly.type
_entity_poly.pdbx_seq_one_letter_code
_entity_poly.pdbx_strand_id
1 'polypeptide(L)'
;MTETYLEQLKPERFPSPGFVVDEAKLRSNVAILDEVQRRTGAKILMALKCFAMWDVFPIISRSGEGALYGCCASSPDEARLARECFGGEVHVFAAGYSEADMVELLETVDHVLFNSFAQWERFKGMVEAKNAGRATPIECGIRVNPEHSEGAVPMYDPCAPG
;
A
#
# COMPACT_ATOMS: atom_id res chain seq x y z
N MET A 1 -7.95 38.52 -10.86
CA MET A 1 -8.17 37.47 -9.84
C MET A 1 -8.14 36.14 -10.59
N THR A 2 -7.20 35.29 -10.33
CA THR A 2 -7.16 33.95 -10.91
C THR A 2 -8.32 33.14 -10.31
N GLU A 3 -9.17 32.65 -11.16
CA GLU A 3 -10.26 31.71 -10.80
C GLU A 3 -9.67 30.57 -9.94
N THR A 4 -10.25 30.33 -8.78
CA THR A 4 -9.76 29.26 -7.92
C THR A 4 -10.04 27.92 -8.58
N TYR A 5 -9.22 26.90 -8.31
CA TYR A 5 -9.40 25.54 -8.82
C TYR A 5 -10.82 24.99 -8.51
N LEU A 6 -11.38 25.35 -7.35
CA LEU A 6 -12.73 24.96 -6.95
C LEU A 6 -13.83 25.57 -7.85
N GLU A 7 -13.65 26.80 -8.33
CA GLU A 7 -14.59 27.43 -9.28
C GLU A 7 -14.56 26.73 -10.64
N GLN A 8 -13.40 26.22 -11.06
CA GLN A 8 -13.27 25.47 -12.31
C GLN A 8 -13.93 24.09 -12.24
N LEU A 9 -14.01 23.46 -11.06
CA LEU A 9 -14.61 22.14 -10.87
C LEU A 9 -16.13 22.11 -11.08
N LYS A 10 -16.82 23.25 -11.02
CA LYS A 10 -18.30 23.33 -11.12
C LYS A 10 -18.96 22.34 -10.14
N PRO A 11 -18.83 22.59 -8.80
CA PRO A 11 -19.24 21.63 -7.77
C PRO A 11 -20.72 21.23 -7.85
N GLU A 12 -21.57 22.04 -8.49
CA GLU A 12 -22.97 21.74 -8.75
C GLU A 12 -23.20 20.54 -9.67
N ARG A 13 -22.17 20.06 -10.37
CA ARG A 13 -22.23 18.88 -11.25
C ARG A 13 -22.03 17.56 -10.53
N PHE A 14 -21.61 17.60 -9.27
CA PHE A 14 -21.28 16.41 -8.50
C PHE A 14 -22.31 16.16 -7.40
N PRO A 15 -22.61 14.87 -7.10
CA PRO A 15 -23.45 14.55 -5.96
C PRO A 15 -22.78 15.01 -4.66
N SER A 16 -23.58 15.57 -3.74
CA SER A 16 -23.09 16.05 -2.45
C SER A 16 -23.84 15.32 -1.32
N PRO A 17 -23.14 14.84 -0.27
CA PRO A 17 -21.68 14.88 -0.08
C PRO A 17 -20.95 13.86 -0.96
N GLY A 18 -19.73 14.18 -1.38
CA GLY A 18 -18.89 13.26 -2.19
C GLY A 18 -17.43 13.70 -2.25
N PHE A 19 -16.57 12.73 -2.54
CA PHE A 19 -15.18 12.99 -2.89
C PHE A 19 -15.03 13.03 -4.41
N VAL A 20 -14.23 13.95 -4.92
CA VAL A 20 -13.95 14.11 -6.35
C VAL A 20 -12.47 13.91 -6.57
N VAL A 21 -12.11 13.00 -7.48
CA VAL A 21 -10.73 12.79 -7.93
C VAL A 21 -10.54 13.44 -9.28
N ASP A 22 -9.53 14.31 -9.40
CA ASP A 22 -9.10 14.88 -10.67
C ASP A 22 -8.07 13.93 -11.32
N GLU A 23 -8.50 13.21 -12.34
CA GLU A 23 -7.65 12.24 -13.04
C GLU A 23 -6.42 12.89 -13.69
N ALA A 24 -6.53 14.11 -14.21
CA ALA A 24 -5.39 14.79 -14.84
C ALA A 24 -4.29 15.09 -13.81
N LYS A 25 -4.66 15.51 -12.62
CA LYS A 25 -3.72 15.72 -11.50
C LYS A 25 -3.18 14.39 -10.98
N LEU A 26 -4.02 13.37 -10.89
CA LEU A 26 -3.57 12.04 -10.49
C LEU A 26 -2.51 11.50 -11.46
N ARG A 27 -2.74 11.58 -12.76
CA ARG A 27 -1.75 11.20 -13.79
C ARG A 27 -0.45 12.00 -13.68
N SER A 28 -0.54 13.30 -13.42
CA SER A 28 0.65 14.13 -13.21
C SER A 28 1.44 13.69 -11.99
N ASN A 29 0.77 13.36 -10.88
CA ASN A 29 1.43 12.84 -9.67
C ASN A 29 2.08 11.47 -9.93
N VAL A 30 1.40 10.56 -10.62
CA VAL A 30 1.94 9.25 -10.99
C VAL A 30 3.18 9.40 -11.87
N ALA A 31 3.19 10.35 -12.82
CA ALA A 31 4.36 10.61 -13.66
C ALA A 31 5.57 11.08 -12.85
N ILE A 32 5.36 11.89 -11.80
CA ILE A 32 6.46 12.29 -10.89
C ILE A 32 7.02 11.06 -10.14
N LEU A 33 6.15 10.19 -9.64
CA LEU A 33 6.57 8.97 -8.95
C LEU A 33 7.30 8.01 -9.89
N ASP A 34 6.86 7.90 -11.14
CA ASP A 34 7.54 7.11 -12.16
C ASP A 34 8.96 7.64 -12.43
N GLU A 35 9.12 8.95 -12.56
CA GLU A 35 10.44 9.57 -12.72
C GLU A 35 11.36 9.24 -11.54
N VAL A 36 10.85 9.28 -10.30
CA VAL A 36 11.63 8.88 -9.13
C VAL A 36 12.06 7.42 -9.24
N GLN A 37 11.16 6.51 -9.60
CA GLN A 37 11.48 5.09 -9.78
C GLN A 37 12.55 4.88 -10.84
N ARG A 38 12.41 5.52 -12.01
CA ARG A 38 13.38 5.41 -13.10
C ARG A 38 14.78 5.93 -12.72
N ARG A 39 14.84 7.00 -11.92
CA ARG A 39 16.12 7.61 -11.52
C ARG A 39 16.82 6.87 -10.39
N THR A 40 16.07 6.23 -9.51
CA THR A 40 16.61 5.63 -8.28
C THR A 40 16.66 4.11 -8.34
N GLY A 41 15.88 3.47 -9.21
CA GLY A 41 15.66 2.02 -9.20
C GLY A 41 14.73 1.55 -8.07
N ALA A 42 14.17 2.47 -7.27
CA ALA A 42 13.24 2.12 -6.21
C ALA A 42 11.89 1.67 -6.77
N LYS A 43 11.22 0.77 -6.08
CA LYS A 43 9.82 0.40 -6.33
C LYS A 43 8.93 1.20 -5.38
N ILE A 44 7.93 1.89 -5.91
CA ILE A 44 6.94 2.61 -5.09
C ILE A 44 5.67 1.80 -5.02
N LEU A 45 5.17 1.61 -3.80
CA LEU A 45 3.92 0.92 -3.50
C LEU A 45 2.88 1.92 -3.03
N MET A 46 1.62 1.67 -3.39
CA MET A 46 0.50 2.45 -2.92
C MET A 46 0.02 1.93 -1.57
N ALA A 47 -0.09 2.80 -0.58
CA ALA A 47 -0.63 2.45 0.74
C ALA A 47 -2.17 2.53 0.73
N LEU A 48 -2.84 1.38 0.75
CA LEU A 48 -4.31 1.30 0.65
C LEU A 48 -5.03 1.96 1.82
N LYS A 49 -4.48 1.91 3.02
CA LYS A 49 -5.04 2.62 4.19
C LYS A 49 -5.17 4.14 4.00
N CYS A 50 -4.42 4.73 3.05
CA CYS A 50 -4.48 6.15 2.75
C CYS A 50 -5.41 6.46 1.58
N PHE A 51 -5.52 5.54 0.64
CA PHE A 51 -6.33 5.73 -0.56
C PHE A 51 -6.70 4.37 -1.18
N ALA A 52 -8.00 4.07 -1.26
CA ALA A 52 -8.50 2.78 -1.73
C ALA A 52 -9.65 2.93 -2.75
N MET A 53 -9.64 4.01 -3.54
CA MET A 53 -10.61 4.22 -4.61
C MET A 53 -10.23 3.38 -5.83
N TRP A 54 -10.75 2.16 -5.92
CA TRP A 54 -10.37 1.16 -6.93
C TRP A 54 -10.66 1.59 -8.37
N ASP A 55 -11.66 2.45 -8.62
CA ASP A 55 -12.00 2.92 -9.98
C ASP A 55 -10.83 3.65 -10.66
N VAL A 56 -9.91 4.25 -9.91
CA VAL A 56 -8.74 4.94 -10.44
C VAL A 56 -7.44 4.12 -10.34
N PHE A 57 -7.48 2.91 -9.84
CA PHE A 57 -6.29 2.04 -9.77
C PHE A 57 -5.63 1.80 -11.13
N PRO A 58 -6.37 1.65 -12.25
CA PRO A 58 -5.73 1.53 -13.57
C PRO A 58 -4.84 2.72 -13.95
N ILE A 59 -5.15 3.93 -13.45
CA ILE A 59 -4.33 5.13 -13.69
C ILE A 59 -3.04 5.10 -12.87
N ILE A 60 -3.02 4.40 -11.74
CA ILE A 60 -1.93 4.40 -10.76
C ILE A 60 -1.01 3.19 -10.97
N SER A 61 -1.59 2.03 -11.21
CA SER A 61 -0.88 0.76 -11.30
C SER A 61 -0.14 0.59 -12.63
N ARG A 62 1.06 0.03 -12.57
CA ARG A 62 1.79 -0.40 -13.77
C ARG A 62 1.13 -1.60 -14.50
N SER A 63 0.20 -2.29 -13.85
CA SER A 63 -0.63 -3.30 -14.50
C SER A 63 -1.71 -2.69 -15.41
N GLY A 64 -1.95 -1.39 -15.29
CA GLY A 64 -2.79 -0.57 -16.16
C GLY A 64 -1.96 0.45 -16.94
N GLU A 65 -2.35 1.72 -16.83
CA GLU A 65 -1.72 2.86 -17.51
C GLU A 65 -0.69 3.60 -16.66
N GLY A 66 -0.61 3.25 -15.35
CA GLY A 66 0.20 3.93 -14.36
C GLY A 66 1.61 3.34 -14.20
N ALA A 67 2.24 3.60 -13.07
CA ALA A 67 3.65 3.32 -12.86
C ALA A 67 3.96 2.53 -11.57
N LEU A 68 3.09 2.54 -10.56
CA LEU A 68 3.37 1.95 -9.26
C LEU A 68 3.38 0.42 -9.31
N TYR A 69 4.34 -0.18 -8.60
CA TYR A 69 4.64 -1.60 -8.67
C TYR A 69 3.63 -2.50 -7.95
N GLY A 70 2.89 -1.97 -7.00
CA GLY A 70 1.93 -2.74 -6.22
C GLY A 70 1.36 -1.94 -5.06
N CYS A 71 0.84 -2.64 -4.07
CA CYS A 71 0.21 -2.07 -2.89
C CYS A 71 0.83 -2.53 -1.59
N CYS A 72 0.70 -1.67 -0.57
CA CYS A 72 0.91 -2.03 0.83
C CYS A 72 -0.45 -2.09 1.53
N ALA A 73 -0.81 -3.27 2.00
CA ALA A 73 -2.04 -3.59 2.71
C ALA A 73 -1.81 -3.65 4.22
N SER A 74 -2.85 -3.43 5.00
CA SER A 74 -2.84 -3.52 6.47
C SER A 74 -3.82 -4.59 7.01
N SER A 75 -4.57 -5.25 6.12
CA SER A 75 -5.55 -6.28 6.44
C SER A 75 -5.71 -7.28 5.30
N PRO A 76 -6.35 -8.45 5.54
CA PRO A 76 -6.71 -9.37 4.47
C PRO A 76 -7.61 -8.76 3.40
N ASP A 77 -8.58 -7.91 3.79
CA ASP A 77 -9.47 -7.25 2.82
C ASP A 77 -8.72 -6.29 1.91
N GLU A 78 -7.78 -5.50 2.44
CA GLU A 78 -6.93 -4.64 1.63
C GLU A 78 -6.01 -5.46 0.71
N ALA A 79 -5.45 -6.58 1.19
CA ALA A 79 -4.61 -7.45 0.38
C ALA A 79 -5.40 -8.07 -0.79
N ARG A 80 -6.65 -8.48 -0.56
CA ARG A 80 -7.56 -8.96 -1.58
C ARG A 80 -7.89 -7.88 -2.59
N LEU A 81 -8.25 -6.66 -2.12
CA LEU A 81 -8.48 -5.51 -3.00
C LEU A 81 -7.27 -5.21 -3.88
N ALA A 82 -6.06 -5.24 -3.30
CA ALA A 82 -4.83 -5.05 -4.05
C ALA A 82 -4.67 -6.11 -5.15
N ARG A 83 -4.87 -7.38 -4.81
CA ARG A 83 -4.70 -8.49 -5.74
C ARG A 83 -5.71 -8.46 -6.88
N GLU A 84 -6.99 -8.18 -6.56
CA GLU A 84 -8.09 -8.22 -7.53
C GLU A 84 -8.17 -6.97 -8.40
N CYS A 85 -7.92 -5.79 -7.84
CA CYS A 85 -8.22 -4.53 -8.50
C CYS A 85 -6.97 -3.73 -8.92
N PHE A 86 -5.86 -3.84 -8.18
CA PHE A 86 -4.65 -3.07 -8.50
C PHE A 86 -3.66 -3.87 -9.35
N GLY A 87 -3.44 -5.12 -8.99
CA GLY A 87 -2.40 -5.96 -9.57
C GLY A 87 -0.99 -5.61 -9.07
N GLY A 88 0.02 -6.32 -9.59
CA GLY A 88 1.40 -6.16 -9.16
C GLY A 88 1.70 -6.80 -7.81
N GLU A 89 2.72 -6.29 -7.12
CA GLU A 89 3.16 -6.84 -5.84
C GLU A 89 2.21 -6.43 -4.71
N VAL A 90 1.88 -7.38 -3.83
CA VAL A 90 1.06 -7.13 -2.63
C VAL A 90 1.91 -7.36 -1.40
N HIS A 91 2.18 -6.28 -0.67
CA HIS A 91 2.90 -6.27 0.58
C HIS A 91 1.92 -6.08 1.73
N VAL A 92 2.10 -6.79 2.84
CA VAL A 92 1.26 -6.61 4.02
C VAL A 92 2.11 -6.28 5.24
N PHE A 93 1.65 -5.28 6.00
CA PHE A 93 2.15 -4.96 7.33
C PHE A 93 0.98 -4.65 8.27
N ALA A 94 0.95 -5.34 9.39
CA ALA A 94 0.08 -5.03 10.54
C ALA A 94 0.85 -5.19 11.85
N ALA A 95 0.44 -4.47 12.90
CA ALA A 95 1.05 -4.57 14.21
C ALA A 95 0.88 -5.97 14.83
N GLY A 96 -0.20 -6.68 14.45
CA GLY A 96 -0.48 -8.06 14.85
C GLY A 96 -1.27 -8.79 13.79
N TYR A 97 -1.09 -10.10 13.71
CA TYR A 97 -1.85 -11.01 12.87
C TYR A 97 -2.51 -12.08 13.71
N SER A 98 -3.78 -12.37 13.45
CA SER A 98 -4.40 -13.60 13.88
C SER A 98 -3.99 -14.77 12.98
N GLU A 99 -4.23 -16.00 13.39
CA GLU A 99 -3.99 -17.16 12.55
C GLU A 99 -4.94 -17.19 11.35
N ALA A 100 -6.17 -16.76 11.52
CA ALA A 100 -7.16 -16.63 10.45
C ALA A 100 -6.69 -15.60 9.40
N ASP A 101 -6.23 -14.41 9.84
CA ASP A 101 -5.68 -13.41 8.91
C ASP A 101 -4.51 -13.97 8.11
N MET A 102 -3.60 -14.71 8.78
CA MET A 102 -2.43 -15.27 8.12
C MET A 102 -2.81 -16.31 7.06
N VAL A 103 -3.80 -17.15 7.32
CA VAL A 103 -4.32 -18.10 6.32
C VAL A 103 -4.79 -17.37 5.06
N GLU A 104 -5.59 -16.30 5.22
CA GLU A 104 -6.09 -15.53 4.07
C GLU A 104 -4.98 -14.75 3.36
N LEU A 105 -4.09 -14.10 4.12
CA LEU A 105 -3.00 -13.29 3.58
C LEU A 105 -2.05 -14.11 2.72
N LEU A 106 -1.69 -15.31 3.15
CA LEU A 106 -0.76 -16.18 2.40
C LEU A 106 -1.30 -16.63 1.04
N GLU A 107 -2.61 -16.50 0.77
CA GLU A 107 -3.19 -16.72 -0.55
C GLU A 107 -2.98 -15.55 -1.51
N THR A 108 -2.82 -14.33 -0.97
CA THR A 108 -2.90 -13.09 -1.75
C THR A 108 -1.62 -12.29 -1.83
N VAL A 109 -0.73 -12.42 -0.83
CA VAL A 109 0.46 -11.55 -0.71
C VAL A 109 1.71 -12.13 -1.38
N ASP A 110 2.63 -11.23 -1.73
CA ASP A 110 3.99 -11.53 -2.16
C ASP A 110 5.00 -11.27 -1.04
N HIS A 111 4.69 -10.33 -0.12
CA HIS A 111 5.57 -9.95 0.99
C HIS A 111 4.79 -9.80 2.28
N VAL A 112 5.31 -10.39 3.37
CA VAL A 112 4.77 -10.23 4.74
C VAL A 112 5.81 -9.57 5.62
N LEU A 113 5.45 -8.45 6.27
CA LEU A 113 6.29 -7.78 7.25
C LEU A 113 5.77 -8.07 8.65
N PHE A 114 6.61 -8.66 9.48
CA PHE A 114 6.32 -8.96 10.88
C PHE A 114 6.78 -7.82 11.79
N ASN A 115 6.01 -7.57 12.84
CA ASN A 115 6.30 -6.51 13.81
C ASN A 115 7.31 -6.95 14.90
N SER A 116 7.59 -8.25 15.00
CA SER A 116 8.54 -8.80 15.96
C SER A 116 9.04 -10.19 15.56
N PHE A 117 10.16 -10.60 16.15
CA PHE A 117 10.64 -11.98 16.02
C PHE A 117 9.64 -13.01 16.57
N ALA A 118 8.90 -12.69 17.64
CA ALA A 118 7.87 -13.58 18.17
C ALA A 118 6.74 -13.84 17.16
N GLN A 119 6.32 -12.83 16.39
CA GLN A 119 5.38 -13.04 15.29
C GLN A 119 5.98 -13.92 14.19
N TRP A 120 7.21 -13.66 13.79
CA TRP A 120 7.91 -14.50 12.81
C TRP A 120 7.97 -15.95 13.25
N GLU A 121 8.44 -16.23 14.47
CA GLU A 121 8.51 -17.59 15.02
C GLU A 121 7.15 -18.29 15.04
N ARG A 122 6.08 -17.55 15.32
CA ARG A 122 4.72 -18.09 15.32
C ARG A 122 4.25 -18.52 13.93
N PHE A 123 4.57 -17.76 12.89
CA PHE A 123 3.97 -17.93 11.57
C PHE A 123 4.91 -18.49 10.51
N LYS A 124 6.22 -18.58 10.76
CA LYS A 124 7.20 -19.07 9.79
C LYS A 124 6.84 -20.42 9.18
N GLY A 125 6.35 -21.35 9.98
CA GLY A 125 5.95 -22.67 9.47
C GLY A 125 4.80 -22.61 8.46
N MET A 126 3.86 -21.68 8.61
CA MET A 126 2.78 -21.47 7.63
C MET A 126 3.33 -20.89 6.33
N VAL A 127 4.25 -19.94 6.41
CA VAL A 127 4.91 -19.34 5.24
C VAL A 127 5.74 -20.39 4.50
N GLU A 128 6.54 -21.17 5.20
CA GLU A 128 7.36 -22.25 4.63
C GLU A 128 6.50 -23.31 3.92
N ALA A 129 5.42 -23.75 4.55
CA ALA A 129 4.47 -24.68 3.97
C ALA A 129 3.83 -24.13 2.69
N LYS A 130 3.44 -22.85 2.70
CA LYS A 130 2.88 -22.18 1.52
C LYS A 130 3.90 -22.04 0.40
N ASN A 131 5.14 -21.71 0.72
CA ASN A 131 6.22 -21.53 -0.23
C ASN A 131 6.65 -22.81 -0.92
N ALA A 132 6.47 -23.97 -0.28
CA ALA A 132 6.84 -25.27 -0.85
C ALA A 132 6.16 -25.58 -2.20
N GLY A 133 5.01 -24.98 -2.49
CA GLY A 133 4.28 -25.15 -3.74
C GLY A 133 4.34 -23.95 -4.70
N ARG A 134 5.10 -22.89 -4.39
CA ARG A 134 5.12 -21.66 -5.17
C ARG A 134 6.36 -21.54 -6.05
N ALA A 135 6.16 -21.09 -7.30
CA ALA A 135 7.27 -20.74 -8.19
C ALA A 135 8.01 -19.47 -7.73
N THR A 136 7.26 -18.51 -7.16
CA THR A 136 7.82 -17.30 -6.52
C THR A 136 7.45 -17.36 -5.05
N PRO A 137 8.43 -17.47 -4.13
CA PRO A 137 8.16 -17.56 -2.71
C PRO A 137 7.65 -16.23 -2.16
N ILE A 138 6.82 -16.30 -1.11
CA ILE A 138 6.46 -15.15 -0.30
C ILE A 138 7.71 -14.74 0.48
N GLU A 139 8.12 -13.49 0.35
CA GLU A 139 9.24 -12.94 1.07
C GLU A 139 8.80 -12.36 2.42
N CYS A 140 9.66 -12.45 3.42
CA CYS A 140 9.37 -11.99 4.77
C CYS A 140 10.36 -10.94 5.22
N GLY A 141 9.85 -9.91 5.90
CA GLY A 141 10.64 -8.88 6.54
C GLY A 141 10.24 -8.67 7.99
N ILE A 142 11.10 -8.00 8.74
CA ILE A 142 10.84 -7.59 10.13
C ILE A 142 10.94 -6.08 10.21
N ARG A 143 9.93 -5.45 10.81
CA ARG A 143 9.99 -4.03 11.13
C ARG A 143 10.96 -3.80 12.29
N VAL A 144 11.91 -2.92 12.07
CA VAL A 144 12.84 -2.44 13.11
C VAL A 144 12.41 -1.04 13.53
N ASN A 145 12.20 -0.83 14.83
CA ASN A 145 12.09 0.50 15.40
C ASN A 145 13.49 0.93 15.87
N PRO A 146 14.08 2.00 15.30
CA PRO A 146 15.41 2.46 15.72
C PRO A 146 15.39 3.18 17.08
N GLU A 147 14.21 3.38 17.68
CA GLU A 147 14.02 4.17 18.91
C GLU A 147 14.61 5.60 18.82
N HIS A 148 14.68 6.09 17.60
CA HIS A 148 15.12 7.43 17.26
C HIS A 148 14.08 8.12 16.42
N SER A 149 13.72 9.34 16.79
CA SER A 149 12.73 10.15 16.11
C SER A 149 13.21 11.58 15.91
N GLU A 150 12.99 12.11 14.71
CA GLU A 150 13.12 13.52 14.38
C GLU A 150 11.75 14.11 13.98
N GLY A 151 10.67 13.39 14.23
CA GLY A 151 9.31 13.79 13.91
C GLY A 151 8.86 14.99 14.75
N ALA A 152 8.30 16.02 14.09
CA ALA A 152 7.82 17.24 14.76
C ALA A 152 6.61 16.99 15.68
N VAL A 153 5.87 15.90 15.46
CA VAL A 153 4.65 15.57 16.21
C VAL A 153 4.76 14.15 16.77
N PRO A 154 5.14 13.99 18.06
CA PRO A 154 5.38 12.67 18.67
C PRO A 154 4.21 11.69 18.56
N MET A 155 2.95 12.18 18.60
CA MET A 155 1.75 11.36 18.51
C MET A 155 1.64 10.58 17.17
N TYR A 156 2.22 11.11 16.10
CA TYR A 156 2.20 10.47 14.78
C TYR A 156 3.52 9.80 14.42
N ASP A 157 4.47 9.80 15.33
CA ASP A 157 5.78 9.23 15.10
C ASP A 157 5.85 7.78 15.59
N PRO A 158 5.89 6.78 14.69
CA PRO A 158 5.95 5.37 15.06
C PRO A 158 7.29 4.97 15.70
N CYS A 159 8.27 5.86 15.71
CA CYS A 159 9.60 5.64 16.29
C CYS A 159 9.79 6.38 17.60
N ALA A 160 8.82 7.19 18.06
CA ALA A 160 8.89 7.83 19.34
C ALA A 160 8.97 6.81 20.48
N PRO A 161 9.84 7.01 21.48
CA PRO A 161 9.89 6.17 22.64
C PRO A 161 8.58 6.26 23.43
N GLY A 162 8.00 5.09 23.77
CA GLY A 162 6.73 5.02 24.49
C GLY A 162 6.47 3.64 25.04
#